data_377d9c460b6ec359836c13b1fdb8e525
#
_entry.id   377d9c460b6ec359836c13b1fdb8e525
#
_cell.length_a   1.000
_cell.length_b   1.000
_cell.length_c   1.000
_cell.angle_alpha   90.00
_cell.angle_beta   90.00
_cell.angle_gamma   90.00
#
_symmetry.space_group_name_H-M   'P 1'
#
loop_
_entity.id
_entity.type
_entity.pdbx_description
1 polymer ?
#
loop_
_entity_poly.entity_id
_entity_poly.type
_entity_poly.pdbx_seq_one_letter_code
_entity_poly.pdbx_strand_id
1 'polypeptide(L)'
;VVVTSGATSEAIDPVRVVTNRASGRTGRAVAKACYARGADVTLVHDGPDVSYADTLAAESATEMLDAVRSVADGADALVSAAAISDYTIETAPEKLRSGGTLTLEFEPTPKLIDSIRAEHPGLPIVGFKLETTGEDEAMIDAARESLERAGLAFVVANDASVMGSETTRVLLVSEDDVTVHEGEKAAIGGRIADALVDALV
;
A
#
# COMPACT_ATOMS: atom_id res chain seq x y z
N VAL A 1 14.85 -0.92 -1.78
CA VAL A 1 13.53 -0.31 -1.62
C VAL A 1 12.50 -1.40 -1.36
N VAL A 2 11.67 -1.25 -0.33
CA VAL A 2 10.54 -2.16 -0.04
C VAL A 2 9.26 -1.55 -0.60
N VAL A 3 8.46 -2.35 -1.31
CA VAL A 3 7.17 -1.90 -1.87
C VAL A 3 6.08 -2.89 -1.45
N THR A 4 5.03 -2.42 -0.79
CA THR A 4 3.83 -3.24 -0.57
C THR A 4 2.83 -3.05 -1.71
N SER A 5 2.09 -4.09 -2.08
CA SER A 5 1.18 -4.03 -3.24
C SER A 5 0.00 -4.98 -3.09
N GLY A 6 -1.10 -4.66 -3.73
CA GLY A 6 -2.31 -5.51 -3.71
C GLY A 6 -3.29 -5.15 -2.61
N ALA A 7 -4.17 -6.07 -2.33
CA ALA A 7 -5.10 -6.03 -1.22
C ALA A 7 -4.65 -7.04 -0.17
N THR A 8 -4.83 -6.77 1.11
CA THR A 8 -4.79 -7.83 2.10
C THR A 8 -6.13 -8.55 2.18
N SER A 9 -6.11 -9.79 2.61
CA SER A 9 -7.27 -10.66 2.77
C SER A 9 -7.27 -11.22 4.18
N GLU A 10 -8.37 -11.02 4.88
CA GLU A 10 -8.53 -11.52 6.25
C GLU A 10 -9.42 -12.76 6.24
N ALA A 11 -8.88 -13.89 6.68
CA ALA A 11 -9.58 -15.18 6.61
C ALA A 11 -10.74 -15.23 7.60
N ILE A 12 -11.96 -15.49 7.10
CA ILE A 12 -13.14 -15.83 7.91
C ILE A 12 -13.08 -17.30 8.33
N ASP A 13 -12.71 -18.16 7.40
CA ASP A 13 -12.54 -19.60 7.58
C ASP A 13 -11.60 -20.14 6.48
N PRO A 14 -11.25 -21.43 6.42
CA PRO A 14 -10.34 -21.98 5.41
C PRO A 14 -10.76 -21.76 3.93
N VAL A 15 -11.94 -21.21 3.68
CA VAL A 15 -12.53 -21.09 2.33
C VAL A 15 -12.87 -19.64 1.97
N ARG A 16 -13.18 -18.81 2.96
CA ARG A 16 -13.70 -17.45 2.75
C ARG A 16 -12.84 -16.40 3.39
N VAL A 17 -12.67 -15.27 2.69
CA VAL A 17 -11.93 -14.10 3.15
C VAL A 17 -12.77 -12.84 3.05
N VAL A 18 -12.41 -11.84 3.84
CA VAL A 18 -12.79 -10.43 3.63
C VAL A 18 -11.60 -9.73 3.02
N THR A 19 -11.81 -9.04 1.92
CA THR A 19 -10.76 -8.31 1.21
C THR A 19 -11.32 -7.05 0.56
N ASN A 20 -10.45 -6.20 0.04
CA ASN A 20 -10.83 -5.04 -0.75
C ASN A 20 -10.61 -5.27 -2.26
N ARG A 21 -10.99 -4.29 -3.08
CA ARG A 21 -10.98 -4.41 -4.56
C ARG A 21 -9.67 -3.99 -5.22
N ALA A 22 -8.61 -3.73 -4.45
CA ALA A 22 -7.36 -3.25 -5.01
C ALA A 22 -6.64 -4.35 -5.80
N SER A 23 -6.24 -4.04 -7.01
CA SER A 23 -5.58 -4.97 -7.92
C SER A 23 -4.05 -5.03 -7.77
N GLY A 24 -3.44 -4.14 -6.98
CA GLY A 24 -2.00 -4.02 -6.83
C GLY A 24 -1.23 -3.49 -8.06
N ARG A 25 -1.92 -3.11 -9.13
CA ARG A 25 -1.24 -2.68 -10.37
C ARG A 25 -0.32 -1.49 -10.18
N THR A 26 -0.73 -0.51 -9.35
CA THR A 26 0.08 0.69 -9.10
C THR A 26 1.33 0.36 -8.29
N GLY A 27 1.20 -0.41 -7.20
CA GLY A 27 2.36 -0.83 -6.40
C GLY A 27 3.37 -1.64 -7.23
N ARG A 28 2.91 -2.59 -8.05
CA ARG A 28 3.78 -3.32 -8.99
C ARG A 28 4.43 -2.42 -10.03
N ALA A 29 3.72 -1.39 -10.52
CA ALA A 29 4.29 -0.42 -11.46
C ALA A 29 5.40 0.41 -10.80
N VAL A 30 5.23 0.83 -9.54
CA VAL A 30 6.25 1.51 -8.76
C VAL A 30 7.47 0.60 -8.54
N ALA A 31 7.26 -0.64 -8.09
CA ALA A 31 8.34 -1.61 -7.88
C ALA A 31 9.16 -1.82 -9.16
N LYS A 32 8.48 -2.02 -10.31
CA LYS A 32 9.16 -2.15 -11.61
C LYS A 32 9.90 -0.87 -12.02
N ALA A 33 9.37 0.29 -11.71
CA ALA A 33 10.00 1.58 -12.02
C ALA A 33 11.23 1.85 -11.15
N CYS A 34 11.21 1.45 -9.87
CA CYS A 34 12.38 1.50 -8.99
C CYS A 34 13.47 0.57 -9.47
N TYR A 35 13.13 -0.67 -9.83
CA TYR A 35 14.08 -1.64 -10.43
C TYR A 35 14.73 -1.09 -11.70
N ALA A 36 13.95 -0.47 -12.59
CA ALA A 36 14.46 0.11 -13.84
C ALA A 36 15.43 1.30 -13.59
N ARG A 37 15.44 1.87 -12.38
CA ARG A 37 16.38 2.91 -11.92
C ARG A 37 17.56 2.36 -11.15
N GLY A 38 17.70 1.02 -11.10
CA GLY A 38 18.83 0.34 -10.47
C GLY A 38 18.66 0.06 -8.98
N ALA A 39 17.45 0.20 -8.43
CA ALA A 39 17.20 -0.19 -7.05
C ALA A 39 17.08 -1.73 -6.92
N ASP A 40 17.61 -2.27 -5.82
CA ASP A 40 17.23 -3.58 -5.33
C ASP A 40 15.85 -3.45 -4.69
N VAL A 41 14.88 -4.22 -5.20
CA VAL A 41 13.46 -4.10 -4.81
C VAL A 41 13.00 -5.37 -4.10
N THR A 42 12.39 -5.21 -2.93
CA THR A 42 11.58 -6.25 -2.28
C THR A 42 10.11 -5.88 -2.45
N LEU A 43 9.34 -6.77 -3.08
CA LEU A 43 7.90 -6.61 -3.29
C LEU A 43 7.13 -7.52 -2.31
N VAL A 44 6.37 -6.90 -1.40
CA VAL A 44 5.52 -7.60 -0.42
C VAL A 44 4.07 -7.61 -0.92
N HIS A 45 3.56 -8.78 -1.28
CA HIS A 45 2.18 -8.91 -1.79
C HIS A 45 1.69 -10.37 -1.80
N ASP A 46 0.39 -10.56 -1.93
CA ASP A 46 -0.25 -11.84 -2.22
C ASP A 46 -0.39 -12.01 -3.74
N GLY A 47 0.67 -12.46 -4.40
CA GLY A 47 0.68 -12.64 -5.85
C GLY A 47 1.88 -13.44 -6.33
N PRO A 48 1.95 -13.75 -7.63
CA PRO A 48 3.05 -14.53 -8.18
C PRO A 48 4.36 -13.74 -8.15
N ASP A 49 5.46 -14.46 -8.08
CA ASP A 49 6.81 -13.92 -8.20
C ASP A 49 6.97 -13.08 -9.47
N VAL A 50 7.79 -12.07 -9.39
CA VAL A 50 8.11 -11.17 -10.50
C VAL A 50 9.63 -11.14 -10.74
N SER A 51 10.05 -10.93 -11.98
CA SER A 51 11.48 -10.97 -12.34
C SER A 51 12.27 -9.70 -11.97
N TYR A 52 11.59 -8.67 -11.47
CA TYR A 52 12.18 -7.36 -11.18
C TYR A 52 12.20 -7.03 -9.66
N ALA A 53 11.89 -8.00 -8.83
CA ALA A 53 11.93 -7.83 -7.37
C ALA A 53 12.08 -9.18 -6.67
N ASP A 54 12.67 -9.19 -5.49
CA ASP A 54 12.54 -10.28 -4.54
C ASP A 54 11.12 -10.23 -3.94
N THR A 55 10.38 -11.32 -4.02
CA THR A 55 8.97 -11.35 -3.59
C THR A 55 8.84 -11.99 -2.21
N LEU A 56 8.15 -11.30 -1.31
CA LEU A 56 7.69 -11.82 -0.03
C LEU A 56 6.16 -11.94 -0.07
N ALA A 57 5.66 -13.17 0.10
CA ALA A 57 4.23 -13.43 0.14
C ALA A 57 3.64 -12.93 1.47
N ALA A 58 2.51 -12.22 1.38
CA ALA A 58 1.75 -11.75 2.54
C ALA A 58 0.28 -11.64 2.16
N GLU A 59 -0.57 -12.46 2.77
CA GLU A 59 -2.01 -12.47 2.51
C GLU A 59 -2.74 -11.48 3.43
N SER A 60 -2.49 -11.54 4.74
CA SER A 60 -3.18 -10.69 5.73
C SER A 60 -2.43 -9.40 6.05
N ALA A 61 -3.10 -8.45 6.72
CA ALA A 61 -2.49 -7.23 7.22
C ALA A 61 -1.32 -7.51 8.20
N THR A 62 -1.48 -8.50 9.06
CA THR A 62 -0.44 -8.93 10.01
C THR A 62 0.76 -9.52 9.29
N GLU A 63 0.54 -10.44 8.34
CA GLU A 63 1.62 -11.03 7.54
C GLU A 63 2.37 -9.96 6.73
N MET A 64 1.65 -8.99 6.16
CA MET A 64 2.27 -7.89 5.43
C MET A 64 3.16 -7.03 6.33
N LEU A 65 2.72 -6.72 7.56
CA LEU A 65 3.53 -6.01 8.54
C LEU A 65 4.78 -6.81 8.92
N ASP A 66 4.65 -8.10 9.20
CA ASP A 66 5.77 -8.95 9.59
C ASP A 66 6.76 -9.15 8.43
N ALA A 67 6.28 -9.29 7.20
CA ALA A 67 7.14 -9.34 6.00
C ALA A 67 7.93 -8.04 5.81
N VAL A 68 7.28 -6.86 5.95
CA VAL A 68 7.98 -5.57 5.87
C VAL A 68 9.00 -5.42 6.99
N ARG A 69 8.68 -5.79 8.23
CA ARG A 69 9.62 -5.78 9.37
C ARG A 69 10.87 -6.59 9.09
N SER A 70 10.72 -7.76 8.46
CA SER A 70 11.85 -8.66 8.19
C SER A 70 12.92 -8.07 7.27
N VAL A 71 12.59 -7.02 6.51
CA VAL A 71 13.47 -6.39 5.51
C VAL A 71 13.67 -4.89 5.71
N ALA A 72 13.00 -4.28 6.69
CA ALA A 72 13.03 -2.83 6.92
C ALA A 72 14.42 -2.31 7.35
N ASP A 73 15.17 -3.08 8.16
CA ASP A 73 16.51 -2.69 8.65
C ASP A 73 17.52 -2.42 7.51
N GLY A 74 17.39 -3.09 6.38
CA GLY A 74 18.26 -2.94 5.21
C GLY A 74 17.69 -2.05 4.11
N ALA A 75 16.54 -1.42 4.35
CA ALA A 75 15.85 -0.63 3.32
C ALA A 75 16.22 0.85 3.36
N ASP A 76 16.43 1.45 2.19
CA ASP A 76 16.60 2.91 2.04
C ASP A 76 15.23 3.62 2.00
N ALA A 77 14.16 2.94 1.63
CA ALA A 77 12.80 3.48 1.60
C ALA A 77 11.73 2.39 1.62
N LEU A 78 10.54 2.76 2.12
CA LEU A 78 9.31 1.97 2.05
C LEU A 78 8.26 2.70 1.22
N VAL A 79 7.66 2.02 0.23
CA VAL A 79 6.48 2.48 -0.49
C VAL A 79 5.28 1.64 -0.07
N SER A 80 4.41 2.20 0.76
CA SER A 80 3.21 1.53 1.26
C SER A 80 2.04 1.74 0.30
N ALA A 81 2.01 0.92 -0.78
CA ALA A 81 1.02 1.02 -1.85
C ALA A 81 -0.08 -0.06 -1.80
N ALA A 82 0.00 -0.97 -0.84
CA ALA A 82 -1.04 -1.96 -0.62
C ALA A 82 -2.29 -1.33 0.00
N ALA A 83 -3.46 -1.83 -0.37
CA ALA A 83 -4.71 -1.55 0.30
C ALA A 83 -4.86 -2.54 1.47
N ILE A 84 -4.38 -2.13 2.63
CA ILE A 84 -4.35 -2.95 3.84
C ILE A 84 -5.71 -2.85 4.52
N SER A 85 -6.27 -4.00 4.94
CA SER A 85 -7.51 -4.04 5.69
C SER A 85 -7.37 -3.32 7.04
N ASP A 86 -8.34 -2.46 7.36
CA ASP A 86 -8.41 -1.76 8.65
C ASP A 86 -8.91 -2.66 9.79
N TYR A 87 -9.54 -3.79 9.41
CA TYR A 87 -10.15 -4.72 10.33
C TYR A 87 -9.81 -6.16 9.96
N THR A 88 -9.61 -6.98 10.96
CA THR A 88 -9.46 -8.44 10.87
C THR A 88 -10.56 -9.13 11.66
N ILE A 89 -10.58 -10.46 11.62
CA ILE A 89 -11.55 -11.29 12.30
C ILE A 89 -10.87 -12.54 12.85
N GLU A 90 -11.34 -13.07 13.97
CA GLU A 90 -10.90 -14.37 14.44
C GLU A 90 -11.30 -15.47 13.43
N THR A 91 -10.29 -16.11 12.85
CA THR A 91 -10.50 -17.13 11.81
C THR A 91 -11.10 -18.39 12.40
N ALA A 92 -12.26 -18.82 11.90
CA ALA A 92 -12.85 -20.09 12.28
C ALA A 92 -11.98 -21.25 11.78
N PRO A 93 -11.67 -22.26 12.63
CA PRO A 93 -10.80 -23.38 12.25
C PRO A 93 -11.42 -24.31 11.21
N GLU A 94 -12.75 -24.29 11.06
CA GLU A 94 -13.50 -25.07 10.09
C GLU A 94 -14.43 -24.19 9.26
N LYS A 95 -14.77 -24.65 8.06
CA LYS A 95 -15.75 -23.99 7.20
C LYS A 95 -17.07 -23.75 7.92
N LEU A 96 -17.46 -22.48 8.05
CA LEU A 96 -18.76 -22.10 8.63
C LEU A 96 -19.90 -22.63 7.75
N ARG A 97 -20.87 -23.33 8.34
CA ARG A 97 -22.00 -23.91 7.63
C ARG A 97 -23.05 -22.84 7.30
N SER A 98 -23.67 -22.98 6.14
CA SER A 98 -24.86 -22.18 5.77
C SER A 98 -26.08 -22.62 6.56
N GLY A 99 -27.03 -21.75 6.81
CA GLY A 99 -28.30 -22.15 7.42
C GLY A 99 -28.99 -21.12 8.33
N GLY A 100 -28.49 -19.92 8.37
CA GLY A 100 -29.06 -18.83 9.17
C GLY A 100 -28.30 -17.51 9.00
N THR A 101 -28.67 -16.52 9.77
CA THR A 101 -27.94 -15.25 9.85
C THR A 101 -26.58 -15.53 10.51
N LEU A 102 -25.53 -15.00 9.93
CA LEU A 102 -24.17 -15.03 10.47
C LEU A 102 -23.79 -13.60 10.88
N THR A 103 -23.34 -13.44 12.12
CA THR A 103 -22.73 -12.20 12.60
C THR A 103 -21.23 -12.43 12.73
N LEU A 104 -20.45 -11.52 12.19
CA LEU A 104 -18.99 -11.51 12.28
C LEU A 104 -18.57 -10.31 13.11
N GLU A 105 -17.68 -10.52 14.07
CA GLU A 105 -17.11 -9.46 14.90
C GLU A 105 -15.72 -9.13 14.39
N PHE A 106 -15.51 -7.86 14.07
CA PHE A 106 -14.25 -7.37 13.51
C PHE A 106 -13.46 -6.59 14.54
N GLU A 107 -12.14 -6.79 14.55
CA GLU A 107 -11.18 -6.08 15.37
C GLU A 107 -10.23 -5.24 14.49
N PRO A 108 -9.72 -4.09 14.98
CA PRO A 108 -8.76 -3.28 14.23
C PRO A 108 -7.45 -4.04 13.94
N THR A 109 -6.92 -3.89 12.72
CA THR A 109 -5.60 -4.41 12.37
C THR A 109 -4.48 -3.48 12.86
N PRO A 110 -3.25 -3.99 13.04
CA PRO A 110 -2.07 -3.15 13.22
C PRO A 110 -1.89 -2.20 12.03
N LYS A 111 -1.56 -0.94 12.31
CA LYS A 111 -1.26 0.05 11.26
C LYS A 111 0.20 -0.10 10.82
N LEU A 112 0.41 -0.60 9.60
CA LEU A 112 1.73 -0.89 9.05
C LEU A 112 2.64 0.34 9.11
N ILE A 113 2.20 1.47 8.56
CA ILE A 113 3.02 2.69 8.52
C ILE A 113 3.40 3.14 9.93
N ASP A 114 2.44 3.18 10.86
CA ASP A 114 2.68 3.65 12.22
C ASP A 114 3.65 2.72 12.97
N SER A 115 3.52 1.41 12.77
CA SER A 115 4.41 0.40 13.36
C SER A 115 5.85 0.54 12.83
N ILE A 116 5.99 0.60 11.50
CA ILE A 116 7.32 0.74 10.87
C ILE A 116 7.95 2.10 11.21
N ARG A 117 7.17 3.18 11.27
CA ARG A 117 7.68 4.50 11.68
C ARG A 117 8.22 4.49 13.11
N ALA A 118 7.53 3.82 14.03
CA ALA A 118 7.97 3.70 15.43
C ALA A 118 9.27 2.90 15.57
N GLU A 119 9.44 1.85 14.78
CA GLU A 119 10.61 0.97 14.79
C GLU A 119 11.79 1.56 13.98
N HIS A 120 11.52 2.30 12.91
CA HIS A 120 12.49 2.91 11.98
C HIS A 120 12.21 4.41 11.76
N PRO A 121 12.49 5.28 12.75
CA PRO A 121 12.14 6.71 12.70
C PRO A 121 12.75 7.46 11.51
N GLY A 122 13.91 7.02 11.02
CA GLY A 122 14.63 7.65 9.91
C GLY A 122 14.30 7.09 8.52
N LEU A 123 13.51 6.02 8.41
CA LEU A 123 13.19 5.41 7.12
C LEU A 123 12.25 6.32 6.30
N PRO A 124 12.61 6.77 5.09
CA PRO A 124 11.69 7.43 4.18
C PRO A 124 10.51 6.52 3.84
N ILE A 125 9.28 6.97 4.11
CA ILE A 125 8.06 6.22 3.81
C ILE A 125 7.18 7.04 2.88
N VAL A 126 6.77 6.42 1.77
CA VAL A 126 5.74 6.93 0.86
C VAL A 126 4.41 6.27 1.20
N GLY A 127 3.41 7.07 1.52
CA GLY A 127 2.05 6.60 1.80
C GLY A 127 1.16 6.69 0.56
N PHE A 128 0.13 5.85 0.51
CA PHE A 128 -0.95 5.94 -0.46
C PHE A 128 -2.26 6.28 0.26
N LYS A 129 -3.01 7.21 -0.30
CA LYS A 129 -4.31 7.64 0.23
C LYS A 129 -5.36 7.55 -0.87
N LEU A 130 -6.41 6.80 -0.61
CA LEU A 130 -7.57 6.68 -1.49
C LEU A 130 -8.72 7.47 -0.89
N GLU A 131 -9.27 8.41 -1.66
CA GLU A 131 -10.46 9.17 -1.27
C GLU A 131 -11.65 8.86 -2.19
N THR A 132 -12.85 9.03 -1.67
CA THR A 132 -14.09 8.72 -2.41
C THR A 132 -14.81 9.95 -2.92
N THR A 133 -14.41 11.15 -2.52
CA THR A 133 -15.06 12.41 -2.87
C THR A 133 -14.63 13.00 -4.20
N GLY A 134 -13.45 12.65 -4.72
CA GLY A 134 -12.93 13.10 -6.02
C GLY A 134 -12.55 14.58 -6.10
N GLU A 135 -12.69 15.36 -5.02
CA GLU A 135 -12.29 16.78 -4.97
C GLU A 135 -10.82 16.90 -4.58
N ASP A 136 -10.03 17.63 -5.38
CA ASP A 136 -8.60 17.78 -5.18
C ASP A 136 -8.25 18.36 -3.80
N GLU A 137 -8.97 19.38 -3.35
CA GLU A 137 -8.76 19.98 -2.03
C GLU A 137 -8.90 18.96 -0.89
N ALA A 138 -9.98 18.17 -0.91
CA ALA A 138 -10.21 17.15 0.10
C ALA A 138 -9.13 16.05 0.07
N MET A 139 -8.68 15.66 -1.13
CA MET A 139 -7.58 14.69 -1.29
C MET A 139 -6.26 15.24 -0.77
N ILE A 140 -5.96 16.52 -1.02
CA ILE A 140 -4.74 17.18 -0.56
C ILE A 140 -4.75 17.30 0.97
N ASP A 141 -5.86 17.71 1.56
CA ASP A 141 -5.99 17.86 3.02
C ASP A 141 -5.81 16.51 3.73
N ALA A 142 -6.49 15.47 3.26
CA ALA A 142 -6.35 14.12 3.81
C ALA A 142 -4.93 13.53 3.62
N ALA A 143 -4.26 13.87 2.52
CA ALA A 143 -2.88 13.49 2.28
C ALA A 143 -1.92 14.22 3.22
N ARG A 144 -2.08 15.53 3.43
CA ARG A 144 -1.29 16.34 4.37
C ARG A 144 -1.44 15.88 5.82
N GLU A 145 -2.68 15.60 6.25
CA GLU A 145 -2.92 15.02 7.58
C GLU A 145 -2.14 13.71 7.78
N SER A 146 -2.15 12.83 6.77
CA SER A 146 -1.41 11.57 6.80
C SER A 146 0.10 11.77 6.79
N LEU A 147 0.59 12.75 6.01
CA LEU A 147 1.99 13.13 5.89
C LEU A 147 2.53 13.62 7.25
N GLU A 148 1.84 14.56 7.87
CA GLU A 148 2.23 15.13 9.17
C GLU A 148 2.17 14.07 10.29
N ARG A 149 1.06 13.32 10.38
CA ARG A 149 0.82 12.32 11.41
C ARG A 149 1.90 11.22 11.43
N ALA A 150 2.30 10.74 10.26
CA ALA A 150 3.22 9.61 10.14
C ALA A 150 4.63 10.00 9.67
N GLY A 151 4.94 11.30 9.50
CA GLY A 151 6.23 11.80 9.05
C GLY A 151 6.62 11.21 7.69
N LEU A 152 5.70 11.20 6.72
CA LEU A 152 5.93 10.59 5.42
C LEU A 152 6.81 11.49 4.55
N ALA A 153 7.56 10.90 3.61
CA ALA A 153 8.32 11.65 2.62
C ALA A 153 7.38 12.39 1.65
N PHE A 154 6.36 11.68 1.17
CA PHE A 154 5.23 12.23 0.44
C PHE A 154 4.07 11.23 0.43
N VAL A 155 2.89 11.69 0.00
CA VAL A 155 1.69 10.88 -0.13
C VAL A 155 1.23 10.87 -1.59
N VAL A 156 0.89 9.68 -2.09
CA VAL A 156 0.22 9.49 -3.38
C VAL A 156 -1.28 9.43 -3.14
N ALA A 157 -1.98 10.52 -3.40
CA ALA A 157 -3.43 10.58 -3.26
C ALA A 157 -4.11 10.27 -4.59
N ASN A 158 -5.16 9.45 -4.57
CA ASN A 158 -5.95 9.11 -5.74
C ASN A 158 -7.43 8.91 -5.40
N ASP A 159 -8.28 9.06 -6.41
CA ASP A 159 -9.72 8.86 -6.29
C ASP A 159 -10.09 7.39 -6.47
N ALA A 160 -11.12 6.93 -5.75
CA ALA A 160 -11.60 5.55 -5.82
C ALA A 160 -12.14 5.16 -7.20
N SER A 161 -12.57 6.11 -8.04
CA SER A 161 -13.07 5.85 -9.39
C SER A 161 -12.05 5.21 -10.32
N VAL A 162 -10.74 5.37 -10.02
CA VAL A 162 -9.64 4.79 -10.81
C VAL A 162 -9.34 3.32 -10.47
N MET A 163 -10.04 2.74 -9.48
CA MET A 163 -9.85 1.34 -9.11
C MET A 163 -10.24 0.41 -10.27
N GLY A 164 -9.33 -0.49 -10.63
CA GLY A 164 -9.55 -1.42 -11.76
C GLY A 164 -9.23 -0.87 -13.14
N SER A 165 -9.14 0.45 -13.33
CA SER A 165 -8.74 1.07 -14.60
C SER A 165 -7.27 0.82 -14.95
N GLU A 166 -6.91 0.90 -16.23
CA GLU A 166 -5.50 0.89 -16.69
C GLU A 166 -4.84 2.26 -16.54
N THR A 167 -5.63 3.32 -16.67
CA THR A 167 -5.20 4.69 -16.40
C THR A 167 -5.53 5.08 -14.97
N THR A 168 -4.83 6.07 -14.46
CA THR A 168 -5.08 6.66 -13.14
C THR A 168 -4.65 8.12 -13.12
N ARG A 169 -5.25 8.90 -12.23
CA ARG A 169 -4.84 10.24 -11.87
C ARG A 169 -4.41 10.22 -10.41
N VAL A 170 -3.27 10.81 -10.11
CA VAL A 170 -2.72 10.89 -8.76
C VAL A 170 -2.23 12.31 -8.47
N LEU A 171 -2.30 12.69 -7.20
CA LEU A 171 -1.61 13.85 -6.66
C LEU A 171 -0.45 13.35 -5.81
N LEU A 172 0.76 13.81 -6.10
CA LEU A 172 1.91 13.61 -5.22
C LEU A 172 1.96 14.83 -4.29
N VAL A 173 1.73 14.59 -3.01
CA VAL A 173 1.62 15.62 -1.98
C VAL A 173 2.81 15.48 -1.04
N SER A 174 3.70 16.47 -1.05
CA SER A 174 4.79 16.66 -0.09
C SER A 174 4.47 17.81 0.87
N GLU A 175 5.39 18.14 1.77
CA GLU A 175 5.25 19.25 2.70
C GLU A 175 5.03 20.57 1.95
N ASP A 176 5.85 20.82 0.92
CA ASP A 176 5.93 22.12 0.22
C ASP A 176 5.22 22.14 -1.14
N ASP A 177 4.92 20.97 -1.74
CA ASP A 177 4.45 20.90 -3.13
C ASP A 177 3.33 19.89 -3.35
N VAL A 178 2.55 20.14 -4.39
CA VAL A 178 1.51 19.23 -4.91
C VAL A 178 1.63 19.16 -6.42
N THR A 179 1.96 17.99 -6.94
CA THR A 179 1.99 17.75 -8.39
C THR A 179 0.90 16.77 -8.82
N VAL A 180 0.30 17.06 -9.98
CA VAL A 180 -0.78 16.24 -10.55
C VAL A 180 -0.24 15.46 -11.74
N HIS A 181 -0.46 14.15 -11.72
CA HIS A 181 -0.09 13.27 -12.83
C HIS A 181 -1.28 12.42 -13.26
N GLU A 182 -1.45 12.27 -14.56
CA GLU A 182 -2.49 11.43 -15.17
C GLU A 182 -1.88 10.57 -16.29
N GLY A 183 -2.33 9.33 -16.42
CA GLY A 183 -1.87 8.43 -17.46
C GLY A 183 -1.97 6.96 -17.08
N GLU A 184 -1.29 6.12 -17.84
CA GLU A 184 -1.18 4.70 -17.56
C GLU A 184 -0.45 4.46 -16.23
N LYS A 185 -0.85 3.42 -15.48
CA LYS A 185 -0.24 3.08 -14.19
C LYS A 185 1.26 2.85 -14.26
N ALA A 186 1.77 2.39 -15.42
CA ALA A 186 3.21 2.24 -15.64
C ALA A 186 3.93 3.61 -15.65
N ALA A 187 3.36 4.61 -16.32
CA ALA A 187 3.91 5.97 -16.36
C ALA A 187 3.83 6.64 -14.97
N ILE A 188 2.70 6.46 -14.27
CA ILE A 188 2.53 6.95 -12.91
C ILE A 188 3.54 6.29 -11.94
N GLY A 189 3.76 4.97 -12.06
CA GLY A 189 4.81 4.28 -11.30
C GLY A 189 6.20 4.91 -11.52
N GLY A 190 6.49 5.34 -12.76
CA GLY A 190 7.72 6.08 -13.10
C GLY A 190 7.81 7.42 -12.35
N ARG A 191 6.73 8.22 -12.33
CA ARG A 191 6.69 9.51 -11.63
C ARG A 191 6.87 9.36 -10.11
N ILE A 192 6.25 8.34 -9.52
CA ILE A 192 6.41 8.05 -8.09
C ILE A 192 7.86 7.63 -7.78
N ALA A 193 8.48 6.81 -8.65
CA ALA A 193 9.86 6.41 -8.48
C ALA A 193 10.84 7.59 -8.65
N ASP A 194 10.57 8.54 -9.56
CA ASP A 194 11.36 9.78 -9.70
C ASP A 194 11.26 10.61 -8.42
N ALA A 195 10.04 10.86 -7.92
CA ALA A 195 9.83 11.60 -6.67
C ALA A 195 10.49 10.91 -5.45
N LEU A 196 10.53 9.56 -5.44
CA LEU A 196 11.23 8.83 -4.38
C LEU A 196 12.75 9.06 -4.45
N VAL A 197 13.36 9.06 -5.65
CA VAL A 197 14.78 9.37 -5.83
C VAL A 197 15.08 10.78 -5.31
N ASP A 198 14.24 11.76 -5.66
CA ASP A 198 14.41 13.16 -5.20
C ASP A 198 14.30 13.29 -3.67
N ALA A 199 13.47 12.46 -3.03
CA ALA A 199 13.31 12.46 -1.57
C ALA A 199 14.46 11.75 -0.83
N LEU A 200 15.33 10.99 -1.54
CA LEU A 200 16.47 10.28 -0.96
C LEU A 200 17.80 11.04 -1.08
N VAL A 201 17.83 12.15 -1.82
CA VAL A 201 19.02 12.98 -2.09
C VAL A 201 18.96 14.24 -1.25
#